data_4ace27b225ab5afebbc10516ad495762
#
_entry.id   4ace27b225ab5afebbc10516ad495762
#
_cell.length_a   1.000
_cell.length_b   1.000
_cell.length_c   1.000
_cell.angle_alpha   90.00
_cell.angle_beta   90.00
_cell.angle_gamma   90.00
#
_symmetry.space_group_name_H-M   'P 1'
#
loop_
_entity.id
_entity.type
_entity.pdbx_description
1 polymer ?
#
loop_
_entity_poly.entity_id
_entity_poly.type
_entity_poly.pdbx_seq_one_letter_code
_entity_poly.pdbx_strand_id
1 'polypeptide(L)'
;EHVTMQIASQVYKINTAENGLVFFRNGEPAYITKRFDIGDPGIKLAKEDFASLAEKTEENAGHNFKYEFSYEGIAELIREHVGAWKIEMEKFYNLVVFNFLFSNGDAHLKNFSLLETKNGDYVLSPAYDLMNTGIHVEEDGFFALDDELFKEWHWSDCRINNTRHHPCKEDFIDFGKVIGINVNRVHKLLEPFLIKQKNVDGLVKKS
;
A
#
# COMPACT_ATOMS: atom_id res chain seq x y z
N GLU A 1 -3.73 6.01 12.32
CA GLU A 1 -3.81 6.34 10.89
C GLU A 1 -3.14 7.68 10.58
N HIS A 2 -3.52 8.82 11.20
CA HIS A 2 -2.96 10.14 10.87
C HIS A 2 -1.43 10.16 10.84
N VAL A 3 -0.77 9.68 11.89
CA VAL A 3 0.71 9.68 11.98
C VAL A 3 1.33 8.84 10.86
N THR A 4 0.80 7.67 10.57
CA THR A 4 1.29 6.80 9.50
C THR A 4 1.14 7.45 8.13
N MET A 5 0.01 8.10 7.85
CA MET A 5 -0.24 8.87 6.63
C MET A 5 0.74 10.05 6.49
N GLN A 6 1.03 10.77 7.59
CA GLN A 6 2.00 11.86 7.59
C GLN A 6 3.44 11.36 7.34
N ILE A 7 3.83 10.23 7.93
CA ILE A 7 5.12 9.60 7.67
C ILE A 7 5.24 9.20 6.19
N ALA A 8 4.23 8.53 5.63
CA ALA A 8 4.19 8.13 4.23
C ALA A 8 4.42 9.34 3.30
N SER A 9 3.67 10.41 3.51
CA SER A 9 3.73 11.61 2.69
C SER A 9 5.01 12.42 2.92
N GLN A 10 5.32 12.77 4.17
CA GLN A 10 6.37 13.73 4.48
C GLN A 10 7.78 13.12 4.41
N VAL A 11 7.95 11.87 4.86
CA VAL A 11 9.25 11.21 4.88
C VAL A 11 9.51 10.45 3.58
N TYR A 12 8.59 9.58 3.19
CA TYR A 12 8.80 8.67 2.05
C TYR A 12 8.29 9.22 0.72
N LYS A 13 7.58 10.36 0.74
CA LYS A 13 7.05 11.02 -0.47
C LYS A 13 6.07 10.15 -1.24
N ILE A 14 5.38 9.26 -0.54
CA ILE A 14 4.25 8.52 -1.09
C ILE A 14 3.10 9.50 -1.29
N ASN A 15 2.47 9.46 -2.45
CA ASN A 15 1.28 10.26 -2.73
C ASN A 15 0.12 9.71 -1.90
N THR A 16 -0.33 10.45 -0.89
CA THR A 16 -1.41 10.09 0.02
C THR A 16 -2.62 10.99 -0.16
N ALA A 17 -3.80 10.50 0.17
CA ALA A 17 -4.97 11.35 0.32
C ALA A 17 -4.69 12.47 1.32
N GLU A 18 -5.12 13.71 1.00
CA GLU A 18 -5.02 14.84 1.93
C GLU A 18 -5.79 14.52 3.22
N ASN A 19 -5.11 14.63 4.34
CA ASN A 19 -5.68 14.23 5.64
C ASN A 19 -5.24 15.17 6.75
N GLY A 20 -5.98 15.15 7.84
CA GLY A 20 -5.69 15.95 9.02
C GLY A 20 -6.31 15.39 10.28
N LEU A 21 -5.75 15.79 11.42
CA LEU A 21 -6.31 15.57 12.73
C LEU A 21 -6.92 16.90 13.21
N VAL A 22 -8.19 16.88 13.59
CA VAL A 22 -8.90 18.01 14.15
C VAL A 22 -9.41 17.66 15.53
N PHE A 23 -9.66 18.67 16.36
CA PHE A 23 -10.20 18.46 17.69
C PHE A 23 -11.54 19.16 17.80
N PHE A 24 -12.54 18.44 18.30
CA PHE A 24 -13.83 19.03 18.66
C PHE A 24 -13.69 19.97 19.86
N ARG A 25 -14.71 20.79 20.11
CA ARG A 25 -14.72 21.73 21.26
C ARG A 25 -14.57 21.05 22.63
N ASN A 26 -14.96 19.80 22.75
CA ASN A 26 -14.80 18.99 23.95
C ASN A 26 -13.41 18.35 24.08
N GLY A 27 -12.48 18.60 23.11
CA GLY A 27 -11.14 18.06 23.09
C GLY A 27 -11.00 16.68 22.44
N GLU A 28 -12.11 16.06 21.99
CA GLU A 28 -12.03 14.76 21.30
C GLU A 28 -11.39 14.92 19.92
N PRO A 29 -10.42 14.04 19.54
CA PRO A 29 -9.83 14.06 18.21
C PRO A 29 -10.76 13.46 17.17
N ALA A 30 -10.69 13.99 15.95
CA ALA A 30 -11.30 13.39 14.76
C ALA A 30 -10.29 13.39 13.61
N TYR A 31 -10.11 12.26 12.98
CA TYR A 31 -9.35 12.14 11.75
C TYR A 31 -10.25 12.45 10.56
N ILE A 32 -9.76 13.29 9.66
CA ILE A 32 -10.47 13.68 8.44
C ILE A 32 -9.61 13.38 7.22
N THR A 33 -10.23 12.85 6.17
CA THR A 33 -9.60 12.62 4.88
C THR A 33 -10.42 13.29 3.79
N LYS A 34 -9.74 14.06 2.92
CA LYS A 34 -10.37 14.66 1.76
C LYS A 34 -10.59 13.61 0.67
N ARG A 35 -11.78 13.58 0.11
CA ARG A 35 -12.08 12.72 -1.02
C ARG A 35 -11.26 13.14 -2.24
N PHE A 36 -10.45 12.24 -2.75
CA PHE A 36 -9.61 12.46 -3.94
C PHE A 36 -10.32 12.11 -5.25
N ASP A 37 -11.48 11.45 -5.18
CA ASP A 37 -12.34 11.12 -6.33
C ASP A 37 -13.30 12.25 -6.70
N ILE A 38 -13.19 13.41 -6.06
CA ILE A 38 -13.95 14.62 -6.39
C ILE A 38 -13.00 15.63 -7.01
N GLY A 39 -13.16 15.85 -8.33
CA GLY A 39 -12.42 16.88 -9.06
C GLY A 39 -13.10 18.26 -9.01
N ASP A 40 -12.43 19.29 -9.53
CA ASP A 40 -13.02 20.62 -9.74
C ASP A 40 -13.82 20.66 -11.07
N PRO A 41 -15.01 21.23 -11.09
CA PRO A 41 -15.85 21.84 -10.05
C PRO A 41 -16.86 20.86 -9.42
N GLY A 42 -16.40 19.85 -8.70
CA GLY A 42 -17.26 18.87 -8.02
C GLY A 42 -17.64 17.65 -8.88
N ILE A 43 -16.97 17.47 -10.01
CA ILE A 43 -17.13 16.28 -10.86
C ILE A 43 -16.55 15.07 -10.16
N LYS A 44 -17.35 14.02 -10.01
CA LYS A 44 -16.90 12.75 -9.45
C LYS A 44 -16.13 11.98 -10.53
N LEU A 45 -14.86 11.65 -10.23
CA LEU A 45 -14.04 10.77 -11.05
C LEU A 45 -14.39 9.32 -10.76
N ALA A 46 -14.28 8.44 -11.74
CA ALA A 46 -14.42 7.01 -11.53
C ALA A 46 -13.28 6.50 -10.65
N LYS A 47 -13.62 5.70 -9.66
CA LYS A 47 -12.69 5.03 -8.75
C LYS A 47 -13.13 3.57 -8.62
N GLU A 48 -12.19 2.64 -8.84
CA GLU A 48 -12.44 1.20 -8.70
C GLU A 48 -11.39 0.60 -7.77
N ASP A 49 -11.82 -0.13 -6.74
CA ASP A 49 -10.89 -0.83 -5.86
C ASP A 49 -10.46 -2.18 -6.47
N PHE A 50 -9.32 -2.72 -6.00
CA PHE A 50 -8.78 -3.94 -6.57
C PHE A 50 -9.58 -5.21 -6.20
N ALA A 51 -10.46 -5.17 -5.20
CA ALA A 51 -11.39 -6.27 -4.99
C ALA A 51 -12.40 -6.36 -6.15
N SER A 52 -12.94 -5.21 -6.59
CA SER A 52 -13.81 -5.14 -7.76
C SER A 52 -13.07 -5.53 -9.04
N LEU A 53 -11.86 -5.00 -9.27
CA LEU A 53 -11.06 -5.34 -10.47
C LEU A 53 -10.67 -6.82 -10.53
N ALA A 54 -10.46 -7.45 -9.39
CA ALA A 54 -10.20 -8.89 -9.27
C ALA A 54 -11.48 -9.75 -9.29
N GLU A 55 -12.65 -9.10 -9.46
CA GLU A 55 -13.97 -9.77 -9.40
C GLU A 55 -14.21 -10.55 -8.10
N LYS A 56 -13.58 -10.11 -6.99
CA LYS A 56 -13.72 -10.71 -5.67
C LYS A 56 -14.90 -10.11 -4.94
N THR A 57 -15.85 -10.97 -4.55
CA THR A 57 -17.05 -10.59 -3.81
C THR A 57 -17.31 -11.59 -2.67
N GLU A 58 -18.13 -11.22 -1.72
CA GLU A 58 -18.53 -12.14 -0.65
C GLU A 58 -19.26 -13.38 -1.20
N GLU A 59 -19.96 -13.25 -2.32
CA GLU A 59 -20.70 -14.35 -2.95
C GLU A 59 -19.78 -15.42 -3.56
N ASN A 60 -18.66 -15.00 -4.17
CA ASN A 60 -17.77 -15.94 -4.90
C ASN A 60 -16.52 -16.35 -4.11
N ALA A 61 -16.10 -15.58 -3.11
CA ALA A 61 -14.89 -15.83 -2.33
C ALA A 61 -15.11 -15.80 -0.80
N GLY A 62 -16.38 -15.68 -0.34
CA GLY A 62 -16.72 -15.70 1.07
C GLY A 62 -16.39 -14.40 1.80
N HIS A 63 -16.55 -14.41 3.12
CA HIS A 63 -16.50 -13.22 3.95
C HIS A 63 -15.11 -12.51 3.93
N ASN A 64 -14.05 -13.27 3.72
CA ASN A 64 -12.67 -12.76 3.68
C ASN A 64 -12.17 -12.42 2.27
N PHE A 65 -13.05 -12.32 1.27
CA PHE A 65 -12.73 -12.10 -0.15
C PHE A 65 -11.68 -11.00 -0.40
N LYS A 66 -11.64 -9.98 0.43
CA LYS A 66 -10.72 -8.85 0.28
C LYS A 66 -9.27 -9.18 0.63
N TYR A 67 -8.99 -10.31 1.28
CA TYR A 67 -7.66 -10.78 1.66
C TYR A 67 -7.15 -11.90 0.74
N GLU A 68 -8.02 -12.62 0.05
CA GLU A 68 -7.70 -13.78 -0.80
C GLU A 68 -7.05 -13.36 -2.13
N PHE A 69 -5.82 -12.86 -2.09
CA PHE A 69 -5.07 -12.42 -3.25
C PHE A 69 -3.57 -12.29 -2.93
N SER A 70 -2.77 -11.90 -3.95
CA SER A 70 -1.35 -11.54 -3.79
C SER A 70 -1.07 -10.13 -4.28
N TYR A 71 0.02 -9.51 -3.81
CA TYR A 71 0.46 -8.23 -4.35
C TYR A 71 0.96 -8.33 -5.80
N GLU A 72 1.50 -9.50 -6.21
CA GLU A 72 1.79 -9.79 -7.62
C GLU A 72 0.52 -9.72 -8.48
N GLY A 73 -0.58 -10.28 -8.00
CA GLY A 73 -1.87 -10.20 -8.68
C GLY A 73 -2.37 -8.77 -8.85
N ILE A 74 -2.23 -7.92 -7.83
CA ILE A 74 -2.54 -6.48 -7.95
C ILE A 74 -1.67 -5.83 -9.03
N ALA A 75 -0.37 -6.15 -9.07
CA ALA A 75 0.53 -5.62 -10.10
C ALA A 75 0.14 -6.03 -11.52
N GLU A 76 -0.39 -7.23 -11.71
CA GLU A 76 -0.92 -7.66 -13.02
C GLU A 76 -2.14 -6.82 -13.42
N LEU A 77 -3.07 -6.59 -12.50
CA LEU A 77 -4.24 -5.73 -12.76
C LEU A 77 -3.81 -4.29 -13.08
N ILE A 78 -2.80 -3.74 -12.39
CA ILE A 78 -2.23 -2.43 -12.76
C ILE A 78 -1.70 -2.45 -14.19
N ARG A 79 -0.99 -3.51 -14.58
CA ARG A 79 -0.43 -3.64 -15.95
C ARG A 79 -1.52 -3.73 -17.01
N GLU A 80 -2.63 -4.38 -16.69
CA GLU A 80 -3.76 -4.57 -17.58
C GLU A 80 -4.57 -3.29 -17.78
N HIS A 81 -4.85 -2.57 -16.71
CA HIS A 81 -5.81 -1.46 -16.72
C HIS A 81 -5.18 -0.07 -16.83
N VAL A 82 -3.86 0.07 -16.66
CA VAL A 82 -3.19 1.38 -16.63
C VAL A 82 -2.23 1.55 -17.80
N GLY A 83 -2.49 2.52 -18.67
CA GLY A 83 -1.64 2.78 -19.84
C GLY A 83 -0.20 3.16 -19.46
N ALA A 84 -0.01 3.98 -18.45
CA ALA A 84 1.30 4.37 -17.90
C ALA A 84 1.79 3.45 -16.78
N TRP A 85 1.46 2.17 -16.83
CA TRP A 85 1.64 1.20 -15.75
C TRP A 85 3.03 1.16 -15.13
N LYS A 86 4.09 1.44 -15.88
CA LYS A 86 5.49 1.40 -15.36
C LYS A 86 5.71 2.43 -14.24
N ILE A 87 5.11 3.60 -14.36
CA ILE A 87 5.20 4.66 -13.34
C ILE A 87 4.35 4.29 -12.13
N GLU A 88 3.15 3.79 -12.39
CA GLU A 88 2.22 3.39 -11.33
C GLU A 88 2.72 2.16 -10.57
N MET A 89 3.43 1.26 -11.26
CA MET A 89 4.08 0.10 -10.65
C MET A 89 5.16 0.49 -9.62
N GLU A 90 5.94 1.53 -9.89
CA GLU A 90 6.92 2.03 -8.91
C GLU A 90 6.24 2.63 -7.67
N LYS A 91 5.11 3.34 -7.87
CA LYS A 91 4.30 3.86 -6.75
C LYS A 91 3.71 2.73 -5.93
N PHE A 92 3.15 1.72 -6.59
CA PHE A 92 2.61 0.53 -5.96
C PHE A 92 3.68 -0.22 -5.17
N TYR A 93 4.84 -0.46 -5.76
CA TYR A 93 5.99 -1.09 -5.10
C TYR A 93 6.37 -0.35 -3.79
N ASN A 94 6.52 0.97 -3.87
CA ASN A 94 6.84 1.77 -2.69
C ASN A 94 5.76 1.66 -1.61
N LEU A 95 4.50 1.58 -1.99
CA LEU A 95 3.38 1.44 -1.06
C LEU A 95 3.39 0.07 -0.37
N VAL A 96 3.69 -1.02 -1.10
CA VAL A 96 3.82 -2.37 -0.54
C VAL A 96 4.98 -2.42 0.47
N VAL A 97 6.16 -1.90 0.10
CA VAL A 97 7.32 -1.81 1.02
C VAL A 97 6.97 -0.99 2.26
N PHE A 98 6.28 0.13 2.09
CA PHE A 98 5.85 0.97 3.21
C PHE A 98 4.91 0.23 4.16
N ASN A 99 3.86 -0.41 3.62
CA ASN A 99 2.88 -1.16 4.42
C ASN A 99 3.56 -2.25 5.25
N PHE A 100 4.49 -3.00 4.66
CA PHE A 100 5.27 -3.99 5.38
C PHE A 100 6.10 -3.38 6.52
N LEU A 101 6.90 -2.33 6.24
CA LEU A 101 7.79 -1.72 7.22
C LEU A 101 7.06 -1.01 8.37
N PHE A 102 5.83 -0.58 8.11
CA PHE A 102 4.98 0.09 9.11
C PHE A 102 3.89 -0.82 9.68
N SER A 103 4.05 -2.15 9.48
CA SER A 103 3.15 -3.18 10.04
C SER A 103 1.67 -2.86 9.78
N ASN A 104 1.36 -2.55 8.51
CA ASN A 104 -0.03 -2.38 8.08
C ASN A 104 -0.61 -3.74 7.67
N GLY A 105 -1.00 -4.55 8.64
CA GLY A 105 -1.60 -5.87 8.44
C GLY A 105 -3.04 -5.84 7.91
N ASP A 106 -3.59 -4.66 7.60
CA ASP A 106 -4.92 -4.52 6.98
C ASP A 106 -4.85 -3.89 5.57
N ALA A 107 -3.68 -3.93 4.92
CA ALA A 107 -3.50 -3.42 3.55
C ALA A 107 -4.06 -4.41 2.50
N HIS A 108 -5.36 -4.64 2.53
CA HIS A 108 -6.08 -5.58 1.66
C HIS A 108 -6.51 -4.96 0.31
N LEU A 109 -7.15 -5.74 -0.57
CA LEU A 109 -7.56 -5.33 -1.93
C LEU A 109 -8.33 -4.00 -1.99
N LYS A 110 -9.17 -3.71 -1.00
CA LYS A 110 -9.99 -2.48 -0.99
C LYS A 110 -9.22 -1.23 -0.53
N ASN A 111 -7.99 -1.37 -0.04
CA ASN A 111 -7.11 -0.25 0.32
C ASN A 111 -6.27 0.25 -0.87
N PHE A 112 -6.39 -0.41 -2.01
CA PHE A 112 -5.79 0.01 -3.28
C PHE A 112 -6.89 0.28 -4.30
N SER A 113 -6.73 1.31 -5.13
CA SER A 113 -7.72 1.65 -6.14
C SER A 113 -7.07 2.26 -7.37
N LEU A 114 -7.72 2.12 -8.51
CA LEU A 114 -7.46 2.95 -9.68
C LEU A 114 -8.39 4.16 -9.65
N LEU A 115 -7.89 5.30 -10.10
CA LEU A 115 -8.60 6.56 -10.19
C LEU A 115 -8.54 7.07 -11.62
N GLU A 116 -9.69 7.44 -12.17
CA GLU A 116 -9.78 8.11 -13.47
C GLU A 116 -9.12 9.49 -13.41
N THR A 117 -8.37 9.83 -14.45
CA THR A 117 -7.82 11.16 -14.63
C THR A 117 -8.77 12.03 -15.46
N LYS A 118 -8.50 13.35 -15.49
CA LYS A 118 -9.27 14.28 -16.34
C LYS A 118 -9.19 13.95 -17.84
N ASN A 119 -8.22 13.14 -18.26
CA ASN A 119 -8.02 12.73 -19.65
C ASN A 119 -8.72 11.39 -19.98
N GLY A 120 -9.38 10.74 -19.00
CA GLY A 120 -10.06 9.47 -19.18
C GLY A 120 -9.17 8.24 -19.08
N ASP A 121 -7.88 8.40 -18.76
CA ASP A 121 -6.97 7.31 -18.40
C ASP A 121 -7.01 7.03 -16.89
N TYR A 122 -6.42 5.93 -16.47
CA TYR A 122 -6.40 5.50 -15.07
C TYR A 122 -4.99 5.53 -14.48
N VAL A 123 -4.90 5.88 -13.20
CA VAL A 123 -3.68 5.87 -12.40
C VAL A 123 -3.95 5.21 -11.06
N LEU A 124 -2.92 4.78 -10.36
CA LEU A 124 -3.05 4.37 -8.97
C LEU A 124 -3.53 5.56 -8.13
N SER A 125 -4.57 5.37 -7.35
CA SER A 125 -5.09 6.43 -6.48
C SER A 125 -4.04 6.90 -5.47
N PRO A 126 -4.18 8.10 -4.90
CA PRO A 126 -3.44 8.42 -3.68
C PRO A 126 -3.65 7.33 -2.64
N ALA A 127 -2.62 6.99 -1.87
CA ALA A 127 -2.72 6.01 -0.79
C ALA A 127 -3.63 6.54 0.33
N TYR A 128 -4.42 5.66 0.89
CA TYR A 128 -5.36 5.94 1.98
C TYR A 128 -5.39 4.77 2.94
N ASP A 129 -5.92 4.99 4.13
CA ASP A 129 -6.09 3.96 5.15
C ASP A 129 -4.76 3.28 5.55
N LEU A 130 -3.70 4.10 5.66
CA LEU A 130 -2.40 3.64 6.10
C LEU A 130 -2.35 3.64 7.63
N MET A 131 -2.31 2.46 8.21
CA MET A 131 -2.38 2.28 9.65
C MET A 131 -1.28 1.33 10.12
N ASN A 132 -0.71 1.58 11.29
CA ASN A 132 0.12 0.57 11.97
C ASN A 132 -0.82 -0.30 12.80
N THR A 133 -1.18 -1.48 12.32
CA THR A 133 -2.04 -2.42 13.02
C THR A 133 -1.31 -3.14 14.14
N GLY A 134 0.00 -3.36 14.00
CA GLY A 134 0.83 -4.06 14.95
C GLY A 134 0.93 -3.42 16.35
N ILE A 135 0.53 -2.14 16.51
CA ILE A 135 0.41 -1.51 17.84
C ILE A 135 -0.95 -1.80 18.52
N HIS A 136 -1.91 -2.37 17.81
CA HIS A 136 -3.26 -2.63 18.29
C HIS A 136 -3.57 -4.12 18.40
N VAL A 137 -2.99 -4.93 17.53
CA VAL A 137 -3.28 -6.37 17.41
C VAL A 137 -1.96 -7.13 17.34
N GLU A 138 -1.84 -8.23 18.07
CA GLU A 138 -0.78 -9.21 17.85
C GLU A 138 -1.13 -10.00 16.59
N GLU A 139 -0.52 -9.60 15.46
CA GLU A 139 -0.76 -10.23 14.17
C GLU A 139 0.31 -11.30 13.91
N ASP A 140 -0.14 -12.44 13.43
CA ASP A 140 0.75 -13.51 13.01
C ASP A 140 1.27 -13.36 11.57
N GLY A 141 0.72 -12.43 10.77
CA GLY A 141 1.06 -12.17 9.37
C GLY A 141 1.97 -10.95 9.16
N PHE A 142 2.82 -11.01 8.12
CA PHE A 142 3.63 -9.86 7.68
C PHE A 142 2.89 -9.02 6.66
N PHE A 143 1.90 -9.58 6.00
CA PHE A 143 1.09 -8.95 4.96
C PHE A 143 -0.39 -9.21 5.20
N ALA A 144 -1.23 -8.31 4.70
CA ALA A 144 -2.68 -8.46 4.79
C ALA A 144 -3.23 -9.50 3.82
N LEU A 145 -2.61 -9.66 2.65
CA LEU A 145 -3.07 -10.61 1.64
C LEU A 145 -2.56 -12.02 1.92
N ASP A 146 -3.43 -13.02 1.79
CA ASP A 146 -3.17 -14.42 2.14
C ASP A 146 -2.02 -15.04 1.33
N ASP A 147 -1.91 -14.69 0.03
CA ASP A 147 -0.81 -15.11 -0.84
C ASP A 147 0.42 -14.20 -0.73
N GLU A 148 0.39 -13.20 0.15
CA GLU A 148 1.48 -12.26 0.41
C GLU A 148 2.02 -11.58 -0.87
N LEU A 149 3.36 -11.59 -1.10
CA LEU A 149 3.96 -10.92 -2.25
C LEU A 149 3.70 -11.64 -3.57
N PHE A 150 3.68 -12.97 -3.59
CA PHE A 150 3.70 -13.79 -4.80
C PHE A 150 2.50 -14.74 -4.87
N LYS A 151 2.00 -14.98 -6.09
CA LYS A 151 0.95 -15.98 -6.36
C LYS A 151 1.37 -17.42 -6.04
N GLU A 152 2.65 -17.72 -6.28
CA GLU A 152 3.28 -18.98 -5.94
C GLU A 152 4.49 -18.71 -5.05
N TRP A 153 4.61 -19.42 -3.95
CA TRP A 153 5.67 -19.24 -2.97
C TRP A 153 7.05 -19.53 -3.57
N HIS A 154 7.81 -18.48 -3.83
CA HIS A 154 9.22 -18.52 -4.20
C HIS A 154 10.08 -17.72 -3.22
N TRP A 155 9.86 -17.95 -1.93
CA TRP A 155 10.66 -17.28 -0.91
C TRP A 155 12.14 -17.63 -1.08
N SER A 156 13.00 -16.61 -1.17
CA SER A 156 14.44 -16.77 -1.09
C SER A 156 14.80 -17.50 0.23
N ASP A 157 15.88 -18.28 0.24
CA ASP A 157 16.29 -19.14 1.37
C ASP A 157 16.66 -18.39 2.67
N CYS A 158 16.03 -17.26 2.97
CA CYS A 158 16.17 -16.54 4.23
C CYS A 158 15.55 -17.30 5.41
N ARG A 159 15.68 -18.63 5.43
CA ARG A 159 15.24 -19.48 6.55
C ARG A 159 16.19 -19.32 7.72
N ILE A 160 15.75 -18.62 8.76
CA ILE A 160 16.37 -18.66 10.05
C ILE A 160 15.65 -19.74 10.90
N ASN A 161 16.33 -20.85 11.13
CA ASN A 161 15.98 -21.89 12.12
C ASN A 161 14.63 -22.61 11.96
N ASN A 162 14.19 -23.02 10.77
CA ASN A 162 12.94 -23.79 10.56
C ASN A 162 11.65 -23.16 11.14
N THR A 163 11.70 -21.89 11.52
CA THR A 163 10.56 -21.10 11.96
C THR A 163 10.02 -20.25 10.82
N ARG A 164 8.83 -19.68 10.97
CA ARG A 164 8.14 -18.84 10.00
C ARG A 164 9.10 -17.89 9.29
N HIS A 165 9.06 -17.88 7.96
CA HIS A 165 9.90 -17.04 7.11
C HIS A 165 9.61 -15.56 7.38
N HIS A 166 10.66 -14.79 7.70
CA HIS A 166 10.56 -13.34 7.81
C HIS A 166 10.95 -12.72 6.47
N PRO A 167 10.07 -11.93 5.82
CA PRO A 167 10.41 -11.21 4.60
C PRO A 167 11.66 -10.37 4.79
N CYS A 168 12.59 -10.48 3.86
CA CYS A 168 13.86 -9.76 3.89
C CYS A 168 14.02 -8.86 2.65
N LYS A 169 15.09 -8.10 2.59
CA LYS A 169 15.36 -7.18 1.47
C LYS A 169 15.37 -7.88 0.11
N GLU A 170 15.88 -9.11 0.06
CA GLU A 170 15.98 -9.92 -1.15
C GLU A 170 14.60 -10.27 -1.70
N ASP A 171 13.62 -10.55 -0.84
CA ASP A 171 12.24 -10.82 -1.25
C ASP A 171 11.62 -9.61 -1.95
N PHE A 172 11.86 -8.40 -1.43
CA PHE A 172 11.41 -7.18 -2.09
C PHE A 172 12.14 -6.89 -3.40
N ILE A 173 13.43 -7.26 -3.51
CA ILE A 173 14.16 -7.15 -4.77
C ILE A 173 13.54 -8.09 -5.81
N ASP A 174 13.24 -9.33 -5.43
CA ASP A 174 12.64 -10.31 -6.31
C ASP A 174 11.19 -9.94 -6.67
N PHE A 175 10.41 -9.47 -5.71
CA PHE A 175 9.09 -8.91 -5.97
C PHE A 175 9.14 -7.79 -7.01
N GLY A 176 10.05 -6.82 -6.85
CA GLY A 176 10.22 -5.74 -7.81
C GLY A 176 10.54 -6.24 -9.23
N LYS A 177 11.38 -7.28 -9.36
CA LYS A 177 11.67 -7.91 -10.68
C LYS A 177 10.43 -8.58 -11.28
N VAL A 178 9.71 -9.37 -10.49
CA VAL A 178 8.51 -10.11 -10.93
C VAL A 178 7.44 -9.16 -11.44
N ILE A 179 7.21 -8.07 -10.75
CA ILE A 179 6.25 -7.04 -11.18
C ILE A 179 6.77 -6.14 -12.31
N GLY A 180 7.97 -6.39 -12.84
CA GLY A 180 8.51 -5.78 -14.06
C GLY A 180 9.32 -4.50 -13.84
N ILE A 181 9.82 -4.23 -12.64
CA ILE A 181 10.71 -3.12 -12.35
C ILE A 181 12.17 -3.57 -12.58
N ASN A 182 12.96 -2.75 -13.28
CA ASN A 182 14.38 -3.04 -13.48
C ASN A 182 15.12 -3.10 -12.13
N VAL A 183 16.00 -4.09 -11.94
CA VAL A 183 16.69 -4.36 -10.67
C VAL A 183 17.45 -3.14 -10.11
N ASN A 184 18.12 -2.39 -10.98
CA ASN A 184 18.83 -1.17 -10.56
C ASN A 184 17.84 -0.10 -10.06
N ARG A 185 16.64 -0.08 -10.62
CA ARG A 185 15.57 0.82 -10.17
C ARG A 185 15.00 0.35 -8.84
N VAL A 186 14.80 -0.95 -8.65
CA VAL A 186 14.37 -1.54 -7.36
C VAL A 186 15.30 -1.13 -6.24
N HIS A 187 16.62 -1.25 -6.42
CA HIS A 187 17.59 -0.80 -5.42
C HIS A 187 17.43 0.69 -5.06
N LYS A 188 17.22 1.55 -6.06
CA LYS A 188 17.00 2.99 -5.84
C LYS A 188 15.68 3.28 -5.11
N LEU A 189 14.65 2.47 -5.35
CA LEU A 189 13.35 2.61 -4.66
C LEU A 189 13.44 2.15 -3.19
N LEU A 190 14.25 1.13 -2.89
CA LEU A 190 14.45 0.64 -1.52
C LEU A 190 15.36 1.56 -0.68
N GLU A 191 16.31 2.24 -1.30
CA GLU A 191 17.29 3.08 -0.59
C GLU A 191 16.67 4.08 0.40
N PRO A 192 15.59 4.84 0.05
CA PRO A 192 14.95 5.75 0.99
C PRO A 192 14.45 5.07 2.26
N PHE A 193 13.96 3.84 2.18
CA PHE A 193 13.45 3.09 3.31
C PHE A 193 14.56 2.67 4.28
N LEU A 194 15.77 2.43 3.78
CA LEU A 194 16.93 2.09 4.59
C LEU A 194 17.56 3.31 5.29
N ILE A 195 17.49 4.50 4.65
CA ILE A 195 18.22 5.69 5.11
C ILE A 195 17.35 6.62 5.96
N LYS A 196 16.05 6.75 5.65
CA LYS A 196 15.19 7.78 6.23
C LYS A 196 14.55 7.42 7.58
N GLN A 197 14.85 6.27 8.14
CA GLN A 197 14.27 5.84 9.42
C GLN A 197 14.47 6.88 10.54
N LYS A 198 15.62 7.53 10.59
CA LYS A 198 15.90 8.60 11.58
C LYS A 198 14.96 9.80 11.47
N ASN A 199 14.41 10.05 10.28
CA ASN A 199 13.48 11.16 10.04
C ASN A 199 12.08 10.84 10.59
N VAL A 200 11.73 9.55 10.68
CA VAL A 200 10.48 9.07 11.29
C VAL A 200 10.45 9.44 12.78
N ASP A 201 11.53 9.16 13.51
CA ASP A 201 11.65 9.47 14.94
C ASP A 201 11.41 10.96 15.23
N GLY A 202 11.92 11.81 14.34
CA GLY A 202 11.76 13.26 14.45
C GLY A 202 10.33 13.75 14.22
N LEU A 203 9.54 13.03 13.42
CA LEU A 203 8.15 13.36 13.14
C LEU A 203 7.23 12.86 14.25
N VAL A 204 7.41 11.62 14.70
CA VAL A 204 6.62 11.01 15.78
C VAL A 204 6.74 11.81 17.09
N LYS A 205 7.92 12.38 17.40
CA LYS A 205 8.12 13.22 18.59
C LYS A 205 7.42 14.58 18.53
N LYS A 206 6.95 15.02 17.37
CA LYS A 206 6.28 16.31 17.15
C LYS A 206 4.76 16.19 17.02
N SER A 207 4.25 14.96 16.85
CA SER A 207 2.83 14.63 16.77
C SER A 207 2.28 14.36 18.17
#